data_1697812009173ce08232599a85f54f9f
#
_entry.id   1697812009173ce08232599a85f54f9f
#
_cell.length_a   1.000
_cell.length_b   1.000
_cell.length_c   1.000
_cell.angle_alpha   90.00
_cell.angle_beta   90.00
_cell.angle_gamma   90.00
#
_symmetry.space_group_name_H-M   'P 1'
#
loop_
_entity.id
_entity.type
_entity.pdbx_description
1 polymer ?
#
loop_
_entity_poly.entity_id
_entity_poly.type
_entity_poly.pdbx_seq_one_letter_code
_entity_poly.pdbx_strand_id
1 'polypeptide(L)'
;RDQPRSRGLGDVYKRQLLAGKVGIFFGPWWCGYTVGDATIAGEADWRAYFTPLAEDGDYYTHMAEPTSKYVVASKECKNPEAAFKIINYLIEYQQSWMGEGNGNAGALGTSDFYPLYNVYDNADEIEVSYDCLKKYLAGEIEMDDVDFSTHKLLRNDMETITKLKNEPYDDFSMKYWNFENMDLAKSNLSRLVSIMVGDAPLVNEEYVPIYSSYDGRTKTMDSKWSNLTKLEEETFAKIITGKAGIEAFDSFVEEWKASGGDEITKEIQDEVDMQQ
;
A
#
# COMPACT_ATOMS: atom_id res chain seq x y z
N ARG A 1 3.14 14.30 0.09
CA ARG A 1 4.47 14.55 -0.55
C ARG A 1 5.44 13.56 0.04
N ASP A 2 5.82 12.54 -0.71
CA ASP A 2 6.93 11.68 -0.34
C ASP A 2 8.17 12.55 -0.11
N GLN A 3 8.62 12.59 1.11
CA GLN A 3 9.79 13.39 1.45
C GLN A 3 11.02 12.80 0.77
N PRO A 4 11.86 13.61 0.09
CA PRO A 4 13.05 13.09 -0.59
C PRO A 4 14.04 12.36 0.31
N ARG A 5 13.92 12.50 1.63
CA ARG A 5 14.80 11.89 2.64
C ARG A 5 14.44 10.45 3.00
N SER A 6 13.17 10.06 2.92
CA SER A 6 12.75 8.68 3.14
C SER A 6 13.15 7.77 1.96
N ARG A 7 13.32 8.32 0.76
CA ARG A 7 13.77 7.56 -0.42
C ARG A 7 15.15 6.95 -0.24
N GLY A 8 16.11 7.67 0.36
CA GLY A 8 17.47 7.16 0.53
C GLY A 8 17.59 5.98 1.49
N LEU A 9 16.88 6.02 2.62
CA LEU A 9 16.82 4.91 3.59
C LEU A 9 16.00 3.74 3.04
N GLY A 10 14.87 4.01 2.38
CA GLY A 10 14.07 3.00 1.73
C GLY A 10 14.83 2.23 0.65
N ASP A 11 15.65 2.90 -0.15
CA ASP A 11 16.45 2.25 -1.20
C ASP A 11 17.60 1.41 -0.63
N VAL A 12 18.20 1.82 0.48
CA VAL A 12 19.21 1.02 1.19
C VAL A 12 18.58 -0.22 1.77
N TYR A 13 17.42 -0.07 2.39
CA TYR A 13 16.67 -1.17 3.00
C TYR A 13 16.22 -2.19 1.96
N LYS A 14 15.65 -1.74 0.85
CA LYS A 14 15.28 -2.59 -0.29
C LYS A 14 16.46 -3.38 -0.83
N ARG A 15 17.63 -2.76 -0.98
CA ARG A 15 18.85 -3.46 -1.42
C ARG A 15 19.32 -4.52 -0.44
N GLN A 16 19.20 -4.29 0.85
CA GLN A 16 19.53 -5.30 1.87
C GLN A 16 18.53 -6.47 1.86
N LEU A 17 17.25 -6.19 1.64
CA LEU A 17 16.19 -7.17 1.48
C LEU A 17 16.47 -8.08 0.27
N LEU A 18 16.71 -7.47 -0.89
CA LEU A 18 17.04 -8.18 -2.14
C LEU A 18 18.36 -8.96 -2.05
N ALA A 19 19.28 -8.53 -1.19
CA ALA A 19 20.54 -9.22 -0.93
C ALA A 19 20.42 -10.35 0.10
N GLY A 20 19.21 -10.71 0.55
CA GLY A 20 18.95 -11.75 1.53
C GLY A 20 19.53 -11.49 2.93
N LYS A 21 19.77 -10.21 3.26
CA LYS A 21 20.38 -9.81 4.54
C LYS A 21 19.36 -9.42 5.61
N VAL A 22 18.07 -9.45 5.28
CA VAL A 22 16.96 -9.10 6.17
C VAL A 22 16.02 -10.29 6.25
N GLY A 23 15.76 -10.77 7.45
CA GLY A 23 14.83 -11.88 7.69
C GLY A 23 13.42 -11.46 8.09
N ILE A 24 13.25 -10.21 8.55
CA ILE A 24 11.96 -9.65 8.97
C ILE A 24 11.94 -8.18 8.55
N PHE A 25 10.81 -7.71 8.03
CA PHE A 25 10.57 -6.30 7.78
C PHE A 25 9.09 -5.97 7.92
N PHE A 26 8.80 -4.69 8.16
CA PHE A 26 7.43 -4.18 8.21
C PHE A 26 7.12 -3.46 6.90
N GLY A 27 5.90 -3.65 6.40
CA GLY A 27 5.47 -2.99 5.19
C GLY A 27 4.02 -3.29 4.84
N PRO A 28 3.46 -2.53 3.90
CA PRO A 28 2.11 -2.77 3.39
C PRO A 28 2.05 -4.03 2.50
N TRP A 29 0.83 -4.49 2.21
CA TRP A 29 0.59 -5.69 1.41
C TRP A 29 1.35 -5.71 0.07
N TRP A 30 1.51 -4.56 -0.58
CA TRP A 30 2.24 -4.46 -1.87
C TRP A 30 3.77 -4.61 -1.76
N CYS A 31 4.31 -4.88 -0.59
CA CYS A 31 5.73 -5.23 -0.45
C CYS A 31 6.12 -6.50 -1.20
N GLY A 32 5.15 -7.32 -1.63
CA GLY A 32 5.36 -8.41 -2.57
C GLY A 32 6.10 -7.98 -3.83
N TYR A 33 5.89 -6.76 -4.33
CA TYR A 33 6.67 -6.20 -5.43
C TYR A 33 8.16 -6.03 -5.11
N THR A 34 8.52 -5.93 -3.84
CA THR A 34 9.91 -5.81 -3.41
C THR A 34 10.57 -7.18 -3.21
N VAL A 35 9.85 -8.12 -2.61
CA VAL A 35 10.37 -9.47 -2.29
C VAL A 35 10.09 -10.50 -3.40
N GLY A 36 9.26 -10.16 -4.37
CA GLY A 36 8.82 -11.06 -5.42
C GLY A 36 9.97 -11.67 -6.20
N ASP A 37 11.02 -10.92 -6.46
CA ASP A 37 12.18 -11.41 -7.20
C ASP A 37 12.88 -12.59 -6.50
N ALA A 38 13.13 -12.45 -5.20
CA ALA A 38 13.75 -13.51 -4.42
C ALA A 38 12.83 -14.73 -4.25
N THR A 39 11.52 -14.48 -4.15
CA THR A 39 10.50 -15.55 -4.10
C THR A 39 10.43 -16.31 -5.42
N ILE A 40 10.38 -15.60 -6.55
CA ILE A 40 10.32 -16.18 -7.90
C ILE A 40 11.60 -16.97 -8.21
N ALA A 41 12.76 -16.48 -7.76
CA ALA A 41 14.03 -17.19 -7.91
C ALA A 41 14.17 -18.42 -6.98
N GLY A 42 13.21 -18.66 -6.08
CA GLY A 42 13.27 -19.73 -5.09
C GLY A 42 14.34 -19.52 -3.99
N GLU A 43 14.82 -18.30 -3.85
CA GLU A 43 15.86 -17.94 -2.87
C GLU A 43 15.29 -17.67 -1.47
N ALA A 44 13.98 -17.32 -1.38
CA ALA A 44 13.30 -17.05 -0.12
C ALA A 44 11.81 -17.45 -0.20
N ASP A 45 11.28 -17.88 0.94
CA ASP A 45 9.86 -18.15 1.16
C ASP A 45 9.32 -17.09 2.14
N TRP A 46 8.94 -15.96 1.60
CA TRP A 46 8.40 -14.84 2.37
C TRP A 46 6.96 -15.11 2.77
N ARG A 47 6.64 -14.81 4.04
CA ARG A 47 5.29 -14.94 4.61
C ARG A 47 4.92 -13.67 5.33
N ALA A 48 3.66 -13.26 5.21
CA ALA A 48 3.15 -12.09 5.89
C ALA A 48 2.35 -12.46 7.14
N TYR A 49 2.46 -11.61 8.14
CA TYR A 49 1.72 -11.70 9.39
C TYR A 49 1.32 -10.29 9.81
N PHE A 50 0.25 -10.14 10.59
CA PHE A 50 0.00 -8.88 11.25
C PHE A 50 1.14 -8.50 12.19
N THR A 51 1.32 -7.21 12.41
CA THR A 51 2.18 -6.68 13.47
C THR A 51 1.66 -7.15 14.82
N PRO A 52 2.49 -7.11 15.89
CA PRO A 52 2.05 -7.55 17.19
C PRO A 52 0.72 -6.95 17.60
N LEU A 53 -0.16 -7.79 18.15
CA LEU A 53 -1.46 -7.39 18.64
C LEU A 53 -1.33 -6.49 19.87
N ALA A 54 -2.34 -5.67 20.14
CA ALA A 54 -2.46 -4.91 21.37
C ALA A 54 -2.68 -5.85 22.59
N GLU A 55 -2.65 -5.29 23.81
CA GLU A 55 -2.80 -6.08 25.04
C GLU A 55 -4.15 -6.80 25.16
N ASP A 56 -5.20 -6.27 24.51
CA ASP A 56 -6.53 -6.88 24.40
C ASP A 56 -6.63 -8.02 23.38
N GLY A 57 -5.59 -8.23 22.59
CA GLY A 57 -5.51 -9.24 21.55
C GLY A 57 -5.95 -8.77 20.18
N ASP A 58 -6.36 -7.52 20.03
CA ASP A 58 -6.82 -6.94 18.78
C ASP A 58 -5.69 -6.31 17.97
N TYR A 59 -5.85 -6.29 16.65
CA TYR A 59 -4.99 -5.54 15.74
C TYR A 59 -5.69 -4.22 15.36
N TYR A 60 -5.12 -3.12 15.80
CA TYR A 60 -5.61 -1.78 15.48
C TYR A 60 -4.84 -1.20 14.30
N THR A 61 -5.55 -0.76 13.27
CA THR A 61 -4.92 -0.14 12.10
C THR A 61 -5.56 1.20 11.77
N HIS A 62 -4.71 2.19 11.48
CA HIS A 62 -5.18 3.48 11.00
C HIS A 62 -5.53 3.39 9.53
N MET A 63 -6.78 3.70 9.21
CA MET A 63 -7.26 3.72 7.84
C MET A 63 -6.79 4.98 7.13
N ALA A 64 -6.36 4.81 5.88
CA ALA A 64 -6.02 5.94 5.03
C ALA A 64 -7.29 6.71 4.62
N GLU A 65 -7.10 7.99 4.33
CA GLU A 65 -8.13 8.81 3.70
C GLU A 65 -8.61 8.17 2.40
N PRO A 66 -9.93 8.17 2.13
CA PRO A 66 -10.48 7.63 0.88
C PRO A 66 -10.03 8.44 -0.34
N THR A 67 -9.61 9.69 -0.14
CA THR A 67 -9.08 10.57 -1.19
C THR A 67 -7.77 11.21 -0.75
N SER A 68 -6.69 10.87 -1.44
CA SER A 68 -5.35 11.42 -1.17
C SER A 68 -4.92 12.52 -2.16
N LYS A 69 -5.70 12.74 -3.22
CA LYS A 69 -5.37 13.70 -4.28
C LYS A 69 -6.57 14.55 -4.65
N TYR A 70 -6.30 15.83 -4.85
CA TYR A 70 -7.30 16.81 -5.26
C TYR A 70 -6.85 17.50 -6.54
N VAL A 71 -7.75 17.63 -7.51
CA VAL A 71 -7.52 18.42 -8.70
C VAL A 71 -8.09 19.81 -8.48
N VAL A 72 -7.23 20.80 -8.54
CA VAL A 72 -7.63 22.20 -8.35
C VAL A 72 -7.37 23.00 -9.62
N ALA A 73 -8.34 23.81 -10.03
CA ALA A 73 -8.19 24.76 -11.12
C ALA A 73 -7.95 26.17 -10.54
N SER A 74 -6.96 26.88 -11.11
CA SER A 74 -6.78 28.29 -10.77
C SER A 74 -8.03 29.09 -11.15
N LYS A 75 -8.39 30.08 -10.35
CA LYS A 75 -9.48 31.03 -10.69
C LYS A 75 -9.25 31.80 -12.00
N GLU A 76 -7.99 31.90 -12.44
CA GLU A 76 -7.61 32.50 -13.71
C GLU A 76 -7.67 31.51 -14.89
N CYS A 77 -8.01 30.24 -14.64
CA CYS A 77 -8.13 29.22 -15.67
C CYS A 77 -9.30 29.54 -16.59
N LYS A 78 -9.03 29.59 -17.89
CA LYS A 78 -10.07 29.94 -18.90
C LYS A 78 -11.04 28.79 -19.16
N ASN A 79 -10.62 27.54 -18.91
CA ASN A 79 -11.39 26.33 -19.20
C ASN A 79 -11.32 25.37 -18.02
N PRO A 80 -11.85 25.71 -16.83
CA PRO A 80 -11.74 24.85 -15.64
C PRO A 80 -12.44 23.49 -15.82
N GLU A 81 -13.46 23.42 -16.68
CA GLU A 81 -14.18 22.20 -17.03
C GLU A 81 -13.31 21.16 -17.76
N ALA A 82 -12.19 21.58 -18.33
CA ALA A 82 -11.27 20.65 -18.99
C ALA A 82 -10.70 19.61 -18.03
N ALA A 83 -10.47 19.97 -16.76
CA ALA A 83 -10.01 19.04 -15.73
C ALA A 83 -11.00 17.88 -15.54
N PHE A 84 -12.29 18.18 -15.40
CA PHE A 84 -13.33 17.17 -15.24
C PHE A 84 -13.49 16.31 -16.50
N LYS A 85 -13.41 16.90 -17.70
CA LYS A 85 -13.48 16.15 -18.95
C LYS A 85 -12.31 15.16 -19.09
N ILE A 86 -11.11 15.56 -18.70
CA ILE A 86 -9.93 14.68 -18.73
C ILE A 86 -10.10 13.55 -17.72
N ILE A 87 -10.55 13.84 -16.50
CA ILE A 87 -10.80 12.81 -15.48
C ILE A 87 -11.83 11.81 -15.97
N ASN A 88 -12.97 12.27 -16.47
CA ASN A 88 -14.02 11.40 -17.00
C ASN A 88 -13.51 10.53 -18.15
N TYR A 89 -12.74 11.11 -19.08
CA TYR A 89 -12.13 10.35 -20.16
C TYR A 89 -11.16 9.27 -19.65
N LEU A 90 -10.35 9.57 -18.64
CA LEU A 90 -9.42 8.61 -18.05
C LEU A 90 -10.15 7.46 -17.34
N ILE A 91 -11.26 7.77 -16.65
CA ILE A 91 -12.12 6.75 -16.03
C ILE A 91 -12.77 5.86 -17.10
N GLU A 92 -13.39 6.46 -18.12
CA GLU A 92 -14.00 5.72 -19.22
C GLU A 92 -12.98 4.84 -19.95
N TYR A 93 -11.79 5.37 -20.20
CA TYR A 93 -10.70 4.62 -20.81
C TYR A 93 -10.27 3.44 -19.93
N GLN A 94 -10.14 3.64 -18.62
CA GLN A 94 -9.81 2.57 -17.69
C GLN A 94 -10.91 1.50 -17.68
N GLN A 95 -12.17 1.89 -17.65
CA GLN A 95 -13.30 0.95 -17.66
C GLN A 95 -13.41 0.18 -18.98
N SER A 96 -13.01 0.77 -20.09
CA SER A 96 -13.16 0.14 -21.43
C SER A 96 -12.35 -1.16 -21.60
N TRP A 97 -11.33 -1.39 -20.78
CA TRP A 97 -10.51 -2.60 -20.81
C TRP A 97 -10.59 -3.47 -19.54
N MET A 98 -11.52 -3.15 -18.63
CA MET A 98 -11.85 -4.06 -17.53
C MET A 98 -12.34 -5.39 -18.09
N GLY A 99 -11.83 -6.49 -17.55
CA GLY A 99 -12.16 -7.82 -18.01
C GLY A 99 -11.47 -8.31 -19.28
N GLU A 100 -10.70 -7.48 -19.98
CA GLU A 100 -10.01 -7.88 -21.21
C GLU A 100 -8.72 -8.68 -20.99
N GLY A 101 -8.25 -8.82 -19.75
CA GLY A 101 -7.06 -9.60 -19.39
C GLY A 101 -5.75 -9.07 -19.96
N ASN A 102 -5.76 -7.88 -20.53
CA ASN A 102 -4.59 -7.36 -21.23
C ASN A 102 -3.49 -6.82 -20.31
N GLY A 103 -3.56 -7.03 -19.01
CA GLY A 103 -2.48 -6.71 -18.05
C GLY A 103 -1.93 -5.29 -18.15
N ASN A 104 -2.54 -4.48 -18.98
CA ASN A 104 -2.06 -3.20 -19.44
C ASN A 104 -2.38 -2.08 -18.42
N ALA A 105 -2.32 -2.41 -17.13
CA ALA A 105 -2.01 -1.41 -16.12
C ALA A 105 -0.79 -0.57 -16.54
N GLY A 106 0.06 -1.13 -17.44
CA GLY A 106 1.11 -0.37 -18.10
C GLY A 106 0.62 0.80 -18.94
N ALA A 107 -0.57 0.74 -19.50
CA ALA A 107 -1.15 1.94 -20.15
C ALA A 107 -1.49 3.04 -19.13
N LEU A 108 -1.81 2.68 -17.89
CA LEU A 108 -1.94 3.62 -16.78
C LEU A 108 -0.59 3.99 -16.16
N GLY A 109 0.43 3.16 -16.27
CA GLY A 109 1.81 3.54 -15.92
C GLY A 109 2.28 4.73 -16.75
N THR A 110 1.77 4.90 -17.98
CA THR A 110 1.97 6.12 -18.76
C THR A 110 1.21 7.32 -18.20
N SER A 111 0.24 7.12 -17.34
CA SER A 111 -0.51 8.21 -16.69
C SER A 111 0.31 8.98 -15.67
N ASP A 112 1.46 8.47 -15.22
CA ASP A 112 2.42 9.22 -14.42
C ASP A 112 2.92 10.48 -15.13
N PHE A 113 2.77 10.55 -16.45
CA PHE A 113 3.10 11.72 -17.26
C PHE A 113 1.93 12.72 -17.40
N TYR A 114 0.74 12.36 -16.95
CA TYR A 114 -0.42 13.26 -17.03
C TYR A 114 -0.60 14.03 -15.74
N PRO A 115 -0.89 15.35 -15.82
CA PRO A 115 -1.06 16.19 -14.62
C PRO A 115 -2.28 15.81 -13.78
N LEU A 116 -3.18 15.00 -14.31
CA LEU A 116 -4.42 14.56 -13.66
C LEU A 116 -4.43 13.04 -13.41
N TYR A 117 -3.29 12.48 -13.02
CA TYR A 117 -3.20 11.07 -12.68
C TYR A 117 -4.10 10.73 -11.49
N ASN A 118 -5.06 9.86 -11.74
CA ASN A 118 -5.88 9.24 -10.71
C ASN A 118 -5.93 7.74 -10.97
N VAL A 119 -5.72 6.94 -9.93
CA VAL A 119 -6.00 5.51 -9.93
C VAL A 119 -7.38 5.33 -9.33
N TYR A 120 -8.24 4.66 -10.07
CA TYR A 120 -9.54 4.22 -9.59
C TYR A 120 -9.49 2.71 -9.47
N ASP A 121 -9.47 2.25 -8.24
CA ASP A 121 -9.65 0.84 -7.92
C ASP A 121 -10.97 0.68 -7.17
N ASN A 122 -11.57 -0.49 -7.22
CA ASN A 122 -12.60 -0.84 -6.27
C ASN A 122 -11.98 -0.88 -4.87
N ALA A 123 -12.77 -0.56 -3.84
CA ALA A 123 -12.28 -0.57 -2.47
C ALA A 123 -11.80 -1.96 -2.04
N ASP A 124 -12.38 -2.99 -2.61
CA ASP A 124 -12.15 -4.42 -2.37
C ASP A 124 -11.37 -5.12 -3.51
N GLU A 125 -10.65 -4.37 -4.34
CA GLU A 125 -9.94 -4.89 -5.53
C GLU A 125 -9.02 -6.07 -5.20
N ILE A 126 -8.30 -5.98 -4.09
CA ILE A 126 -7.29 -6.98 -3.73
C ILE A 126 -7.92 -8.15 -3.01
N GLU A 127 -8.85 -7.90 -2.11
CA GLU A 127 -9.60 -8.91 -1.37
C GLU A 127 -10.39 -9.83 -2.32
N VAL A 128 -11.05 -9.26 -3.32
CA VAL A 128 -11.77 -10.03 -4.35
C VAL A 128 -10.79 -10.85 -5.20
N SER A 129 -9.65 -10.27 -5.59
CA SER A 129 -8.61 -11.02 -6.30
C SER A 129 -8.09 -12.18 -5.46
N TYR A 130 -7.77 -11.95 -4.18
CA TYR A 130 -7.33 -13.00 -3.26
C TYR A 130 -8.34 -14.14 -3.13
N ASP A 131 -9.60 -13.81 -2.88
CA ASP A 131 -10.67 -14.80 -2.72
C ASP A 131 -10.88 -15.65 -3.99
N CYS A 132 -10.93 -15.02 -5.16
CA CYS A 132 -11.04 -15.72 -6.43
C CYS A 132 -9.84 -16.63 -6.70
N LEU A 133 -8.62 -16.15 -6.49
CA LEU A 133 -7.40 -16.94 -6.66
C LEU A 133 -7.37 -18.13 -5.70
N LYS A 134 -7.73 -17.94 -4.44
CA LYS A 134 -7.79 -19.00 -3.44
C LYS A 134 -8.80 -20.08 -3.80
N LYS A 135 -10.02 -19.70 -4.16
CA LYS A 135 -11.08 -20.63 -4.59
C LYS A 135 -10.68 -21.40 -5.84
N TYR A 136 -10.07 -20.74 -6.81
CA TYR A 136 -9.56 -21.39 -8.02
C TYR A 136 -8.47 -22.42 -7.69
N LEU A 137 -7.50 -22.06 -6.85
CA LEU A 137 -6.44 -22.97 -6.43
C LEU A 137 -6.98 -24.18 -5.66
N ALA A 138 -8.02 -23.98 -4.87
CA ALA A 138 -8.73 -25.05 -4.17
C ALA A 138 -9.60 -25.93 -5.08
N GLY A 139 -9.82 -25.52 -6.34
CA GLY A 139 -10.70 -26.24 -7.27
C GLY A 139 -12.18 -26.04 -7.00
N GLU A 140 -12.55 -24.96 -6.29
CA GLU A 140 -13.93 -24.63 -5.95
C GLU A 140 -14.63 -23.85 -7.06
N ILE A 141 -13.87 -23.14 -7.90
CA ILE A 141 -14.37 -22.39 -9.06
C ILE A 141 -13.48 -22.63 -10.28
N GLU A 142 -14.08 -22.48 -11.45
CA GLU A 142 -13.37 -22.46 -12.73
C GLU A 142 -13.29 -21.03 -13.29
N MET A 143 -12.47 -20.81 -14.32
CA MET A 143 -12.33 -19.49 -14.96
C MET A 143 -13.66 -18.94 -15.47
N ASP A 144 -14.55 -19.80 -15.96
CA ASP A 144 -15.85 -19.41 -16.51
C ASP A 144 -16.88 -19.01 -15.44
N ASP A 145 -16.60 -19.29 -14.17
CA ASP A 145 -17.46 -18.88 -13.04
C ASP A 145 -17.21 -17.45 -12.59
N VAL A 146 -16.16 -16.79 -13.08
CA VAL A 146 -15.71 -15.48 -12.59
C VAL A 146 -16.23 -14.34 -13.47
N ASP A 147 -16.91 -13.37 -12.87
CA ASP A 147 -17.27 -12.11 -13.53
C ASP A 147 -16.08 -11.15 -13.58
N PHE A 148 -15.38 -11.15 -14.69
CA PHE A 148 -14.22 -10.29 -14.93
C PHE A 148 -14.58 -8.83 -15.25
N SER A 149 -15.85 -8.47 -15.35
CA SER A 149 -16.26 -7.09 -15.64
C SER A 149 -16.22 -6.17 -14.43
N THR A 150 -16.11 -6.72 -13.24
CA THR A 150 -16.23 -6.00 -11.97
C THR A 150 -14.94 -5.39 -11.47
N HIS A 151 -13.79 -6.07 -11.70
CA HIS A 151 -12.48 -5.68 -11.19
C HIS A 151 -11.45 -5.67 -12.33
N LYS A 152 -10.73 -4.58 -12.48
CA LYS A 152 -9.90 -4.32 -13.68
C LYS A 152 -8.76 -5.29 -13.92
N LEU A 153 -8.16 -5.85 -12.88
CA LEU A 153 -7.00 -6.75 -12.99
C LEU A 153 -7.31 -8.21 -12.68
N LEU A 154 -8.55 -8.50 -12.27
CA LEU A 154 -8.95 -9.84 -11.84
C LEU A 154 -8.68 -10.91 -12.92
N ARG A 155 -9.03 -10.62 -14.17
CA ARG A 155 -8.73 -11.55 -15.29
C ARG A 155 -7.23 -11.81 -15.42
N ASN A 156 -6.41 -10.76 -15.37
CA ASN A 156 -4.96 -10.90 -15.48
C ASN A 156 -4.38 -11.72 -14.31
N ASP A 157 -4.89 -11.51 -13.10
CA ASP A 157 -4.46 -12.25 -11.92
C ASP A 157 -4.82 -13.74 -12.06
N MET A 158 -6.05 -14.05 -12.47
CA MET A 158 -6.53 -15.42 -12.68
C MET A 158 -5.79 -16.13 -13.82
N GLU A 159 -5.58 -15.49 -14.96
CA GLU A 159 -4.80 -16.04 -16.07
C GLU A 159 -3.34 -16.28 -15.70
N THR A 160 -2.78 -15.44 -14.84
CA THR A 160 -1.40 -15.61 -14.36
C THR A 160 -1.28 -16.81 -13.43
N ILE A 161 -2.19 -16.96 -12.45
CA ILE A 161 -2.15 -18.10 -11.52
C ILE A 161 -2.37 -19.45 -12.22
N THR A 162 -3.23 -19.48 -13.24
CA THR A 162 -3.49 -20.68 -14.05
C THR A 162 -2.21 -21.24 -14.66
N LYS A 163 -1.27 -20.38 -15.05
CA LYS A 163 0.01 -20.78 -15.64
C LYS A 163 1.05 -21.24 -14.61
N LEU A 164 0.87 -20.86 -13.35
CA LEU A 164 1.85 -21.09 -12.28
C LEU A 164 1.46 -22.23 -11.34
N LYS A 165 0.19 -22.61 -11.31
CA LYS A 165 -0.31 -23.61 -10.36
C LYS A 165 0.44 -24.92 -10.46
N ASN A 166 0.96 -25.37 -9.34
CA ASN A 166 1.47 -26.71 -9.08
C ASN A 166 0.69 -27.39 -7.96
N GLU A 167 0.57 -28.71 -8.02
CA GLU A 167 0.01 -29.50 -6.92
C GLU A 167 1.13 -30.12 -6.06
N PRO A 168 0.97 -30.20 -4.74
CA PRO A 168 -0.11 -29.69 -3.90
C PRO A 168 -0.01 -28.18 -3.68
N TYR A 169 -1.14 -27.53 -3.40
CA TYR A 169 -1.23 -26.12 -3.08
C TYR A 169 -1.13 -25.88 -1.56
N ASP A 170 -0.40 -24.81 -1.20
CA ASP A 170 -0.25 -24.34 0.18
C ASP A 170 -0.52 -22.81 0.19
N ASP A 171 -1.53 -22.38 0.93
CA ASP A 171 -1.96 -20.97 1.06
C ASP A 171 -0.85 -20.00 1.49
N PHE A 172 0.14 -20.50 2.22
CA PHE A 172 1.17 -19.68 2.85
C PHE A 172 2.53 -19.76 2.17
N SER A 173 2.70 -20.57 1.14
CA SER A 173 3.98 -20.76 0.48
C SER A 173 3.84 -20.79 -1.02
N MET A 174 4.72 -20.05 -1.69
CA MET A 174 4.82 -20.05 -3.15
C MET A 174 5.77 -21.11 -3.70
N LYS A 175 6.32 -21.98 -2.85
CA LYS A 175 7.29 -23.02 -3.25
C LYS A 175 6.70 -24.06 -4.21
N TYR A 176 5.37 -24.21 -4.23
CA TYR A 176 4.66 -25.13 -5.12
C TYR A 176 4.27 -24.51 -6.45
N TRP A 177 4.57 -23.22 -6.64
CA TRP A 177 4.26 -22.54 -7.89
C TRP A 177 5.38 -22.76 -8.89
N ASN A 178 4.99 -22.97 -10.14
CA ASN A 178 5.95 -23.19 -11.24
C ASN A 178 6.36 -21.84 -11.86
N PHE A 179 7.47 -21.30 -11.41
CA PHE A 179 8.03 -20.06 -11.94
C PHE A 179 8.93 -20.27 -13.19
N GLU A 180 9.05 -21.49 -13.71
CA GLU A 180 9.87 -21.76 -14.91
C GLU A 180 9.26 -21.16 -16.18
N ASN A 181 7.95 -20.88 -16.17
CA ASN A 181 7.29 -20.22 -17.29
C ASN A 181 7.60 -18.71 -17.29
N MET A 182 8.75 -18.36 -17.86
CA MET A 182 9.26 -16.98 -17.90
C MET A 182 8.59 -16.09 -18.96
N ASP A 183 7.62 -16.61 -19.73
CA ASP A 183 6.83 -15.79 -20.67
C ASP A 183 5.85 -14.85 -19.96
N LEU A 184 5.74 -14.96 -18.64
CA LEU A 184 4.92 -14.09 -17.82
C LEU A 184 5.66 -12.81 -17.48
N ALA A 185 4.95 -11.68 -17.54
CA ALA A 185 5.50 -10.41 -17.10
C ALA A 185 5.86 -10.46 -15.62
N LYS A 186 7.08 -10.03 -15.27
CA LYS A 186 7.58 -10.02 -13.90
C LYS A 186 6.65 -9.22 -12.95
N SER A 187 6.05 -8.14 -13.44
CA SER A 187 5.08 -7.34 -12.69
C SER A 187 3.84 -8.15 -12.28
N ASN A 188 3.36 -9.06 -13.16
CA ASN A 188 2.23 -9.92 -12.85
C ASN A 188 2.58 -10.93 -11.77
N LEU A 189 3.77 -11.51 -11.84
CA LEU A 189 4.28 -12.42 -10.81
C LEU A 189 4.42 -11.74 -9.47
N SER A 190 5.04 -10.56 -9.45
CA SER A 190 5.20 -9.76 -8.22
C SER A 190 3.85 -9.31 -7.64
N ARG A 191 2.87 -9.02 -8.50
CA ARG A 191 1.50 -8.73 -8.07
C ARG A 191 0.86 -9.94 -7.38
N LEU A 192 0.99 -11.13 -7.94
CA LEU A 192 0.48 -12.36 -7.29
C LEU A 192 1.14 -12.60 -5.93
N VAL A 193 2.45 -12.39 -5.80
CA VAL A 193 3.13 -12.46 -4.48
C VAL A 193 2.55 -11.43 -3.51
N SER A 194 2.25 -10.23 -3.98
CA SER A 194 1.64 -9.19 -3.15
C SER A 194 0.23 -9.58 -2.69
N ILE A 195 -0.59 -10.15 -3.58
CA ILE A 195 -1.95 -10.59 -3.25
C ILE A 195 -1.91 -11.82 -2.34
N MET A 196 -1.28 -12.91 -2.80
CA MET A 196 -1.40 -14.22 -2.13
C MET A 196 -0.59 -14.32 -0.84
N VAL A 197 0.47 -13.52 -0.70
CA VAL A 197 1.31 -13.51 0.51
C VAL A 197 1.08 -12.22 1.31
N GLY A 198 1.20 -11.06 0.66
CA GLY A 198 1.16 -9.78 1.35
C GLY A 198 -0.20 -9.44 1.94
N ASP A 199 -1.27 -9.75 1.22
CA ASP A 199 -2.65 -9.43 1.62
C ASP A 199 -3.30 -10.54 2.48
N ALA A 200 -2.73 -11.74 2.50
CA ALA A 200 -3.30 -12.88 3.22
C ALA A 200 -3.71 -12.57 4.67
N PRO A 201 -2.91 -11.87 5.50
CA PRO A 201 -3.34 -11.53 6.85
C PRO A 201 -4.54 -10.58 6.89
N LEU A 202 -4.62 -9.62 5.95
CA LEU A 202 -5.71 -8.63 5.91
C LEU A 202 -7.05 -9.26 5.56
N VAL A 203 -7.04 -10.34 4.77
CA VAL A 203 -8.26 -11.04 4.36
C VAL A 203 -8.67 -12.12 5.36
N ASN A 204 -7.70 -12.78 6.02
CA ASN A 204 -7.98 -13.93 6.87
C ASN A 204 -8.08 -13.61 8.36
N GLU A 205 -7.62 -12.43 8.79
CA GLU A 205 -7.57 -12.04 10.20
C GLU A 205 -8.49 -10.83 10.46
N GLU A 206 -9.04 -10.76 11.65
CA GLU A 206 -9.85 -9.62 12.08
C GLU A 206 -8.96 -8.44 12.49
N TYR A 207 -9.40 -7.23 12.19
CA TYR A 207 -8.74 -6.00 12.63
C TYR A 207 -9.74 -4.91 12.99
N VAL A 208 -9.32 -3.99 13.85
CA VAL A 208 -10.13 -2.84 14.26
C VAL A 208 -9.69 -1.60 13.47
N PRO A 209 -10.50 -1.09 12.54
CA PRO A 209 -10.15 0.09 11.77
C PRO A 209 -10.29 1.36 12.59
N ILE A 210 -9.28 2.20 12.62
CA ILE A 210 -9.30 3.53 13.24
C ILE A 210 -9.30 4.57 12.14
N TYR A 211 -10.37 5.35 12.07
CA TYR A 211 -10.48 6.47 11.13
C TYR A 211 -10.03 7.76 11.77
N SER A 212 -9.39 8.62 11.00
CA SER A 212 -9.03 9.97 11.46
C SER A 212 -10.31 10.78 11.73
N SER A 213 -10.33 11.48 12.85
CA SER A 213 -11.39 12.45 13.17
C SER A 213 -11.04 13.86 12.66
N TYR A 214 -9.84 14.04 12.09
CA TYR A 214 -9.37 15.33 11.62
C TYR A 214 -8.42 15.15 10.41
N ASP A 215 -8.78 15.77 9.29
CA ASP A 215 -8.05 15.64 8.02
C ASP A 215 -7.45 16.97 7.55
N GLY A 216 -7.49 17.98 8.41
CA GLY A 216 -7.03 19.31 8.11
C GLY A 216 -5.57 19.57 8.48
N ARG A 217 -5.20 20.83 8.37
CA ARG A 217 -3.94 21.37 8.91
C ARG A 217 -4.25 22.57 9.80
N THR A 218 -3.71 22.54 11.00
CA THR A 218 -3.84 23.66 11.91
C THR A 218 -2.83 24.76 11.58
N LYS A 219 -3.06 25.97 12.08
CA LYS A 219 -2.15 27.09 11.90
C LYS A 219 -0.76 26.81 12.49
N THR A 220 -0.72 26.12 13.63
CA THR A 220 0.54 25.73 14.27
C THR A 220 1.25 24.62 13.48
N MET A 221 0.52 23.68 12.88
CA MET A 221 1.10 22.70 11.96
C MET A 221 1.82 23.35 10.80
N ASP A 222 1.25 24.39 10.18
CA ASP A 222 1.86 25.07 9.05
C ASP A 222 3.24 25.65 9.37
N SER A 223 3.44 26.09 10.60
CA SER A 223 4.68 26.73 11.04
C SER A 223 5.68 25.77 11.70
N LYS A 224 5.22 24.73 12.39
CA LYS A 224 6.07 23.91 13.28
C LYS A 224 6.18 22.44 12.86
N TRP A 225 5.24 21.91 12.07
CA TRP A 225 5.16 20.48 11.76
C TRP A 225 6.46 19.90 11.18
N SER A 226 7.10 20.63 10.27
CA SER A 226 8.35 20.16 9.67
C SER A 226 9.50 20.00 10.66
N ASN A 227 9.53 20.84 11.70
CA ASN A 227 10.54 20.73 12.75
C ASN A 227 10.24 19.57 13.70
N LEU A 228 8.96 19.37 14.05
CA LEU A 228 8.52 18.23 14.86
C LEU A 228 8.83 16.89 14.17
N THR A 229 8.50 16.76 12.90
CA THR A 229 8.83 15.57 12.10
C THR A 229 10.35 15.33 12.05
N LYS A 230 11.13 16.39 11.87
CA LYS A 230 12.59 16.24 11.84
C LYS A 230 13.14 15.77 13.18
N LEU A 231 12.64 16.31 14.29
CA LEU A 231 13.03 15.90 15.65
C LEU A 231 12.74 14.42 15.87
N GLU A 232 11.57 13.95 15.46
CA GLU A 232 11.16 12.56 15.52
C GLU A 232 12.09 11.66 14.69
N GLU A 233 12.27 11.95 13.40
CA GLU A 233 13.12 11.18 12.49
C GLU A 233 14.57 11.08 13.01
N GLU A 234 15.14 12.18 13.49
CA GLU A 234 16.51 12.21 14.02
C GLU A 234 16.65 11.40 15.30
N THR A 235 15.66 11.47 16.21
CA THR A 235 15.69 10.73 17.48
C THR A 235 15.54 9.24 17.22
N PHE A 236 14.57 8.84 16.43
CA PHE A 236 14.36 7.44 16.10
C PHE A 236 15.55 6.84 15.37
N ALA A 237 16.13 7.58 14.42
CA ALA A 237 17.34 7.12 13.74
C ALA A 237 18.53 6.92 14.70
N LYS A 238 18.69 7.78 15.71
CA LYS A 238 19.76 7.62 16.72
C LYS A 238 19.52 6.39 17.59
N ILE A 239 18.29 6.13 18.03
CA ILE A 239 17.93 4.95 18.84
C ILE A 239 18.11 3.67 18.01
N ILE A 240 17.55 3.59 16.80
CA ILE A 240 17.61 2.41 15.95
C ILE A 240 19.06 2.05 15.57
N THR A 241 19.91 3.06 15.36
CA THR A 241 21.32 2.84 15.02
C THR A 241 22.24 2.64 16.23
N GLY A 242 21.69 2.60 17.46
CA GLY A 242 22.45 2.45 18.71
C GLY A 242 23.31 3.65 19.06
N LYS A 243 23.09 4.82 18.46
CA LYS A 243 23.78 6.08 18.80
C LYS A 243 23.21 6.76 20.04
N ALA A 244 22.01 6.40 20.43
CA ALA A 244 21.36 6.78 21.67
C ALA A 244 20.63 5.56 22.27
N GLY A 245 20.49 5.54 23.59
CA GLY A 245 19.69 4.53 24.27
C GLY A 245 18.19 4.84 24.17
N ILE A 246 17.37 3.90 24.61
CA ILE A 246 15.89 4.02 24.56
C ILE A 246 15.38 5.20 25.40
N GLU A 247 16.10 5.59 26.44
CA GLU A 247 15.79 6.75 27.30
C GLU A 247 15.75 8.08 26.54
N ALA A 248 16.38 8.15 25.36
CA ALA A 248 16.28 9.31 24.49
C ALA A 248 14.86 9.56 23.99
N PHE A 249 14.00 8.54 24.02
CA PHE A 249 12.60 8.67 23.65
C PHE A 249 11.82 9.56 24.62
N ASP A 250 12.06 9.41 25.92
CA ASP A 250 11.39 10.25 26.93
C ASP A 250 11.74 11.72 26.75
N SER A 251 13.03 12.01 26.52
CA SER A 251 13.49 13.37 26.22
C SER A 251 12.89 13.92 24.93
N PHE A 252 12.75 13.08 23.92
CA PHE A 252 12.09 13.44 22.67
C PHE A 252 10.63 13.84 22.90
N VAL A 253 9.87 13.06 23.67
CA VAL A 253 8.46 13.36 23.96
C VAL A 253 8.30 14.72 24.59
N GLU A 254 9.13 15.06 25.59
CA GLU A 254 9.09 16.36 26.25
C GLU A 254 9.46 17.51 25.29
N GLU A 255 10.50 17.34 24.48
CA GLU A 255 10.91 18.33 23.49
C GLU A 255 9.87 18.52 22.39
N TRP A 256 9.25 17.42 21.90
CA TRP A 256 8.20 17.43 20.89
C TRP A 256 6.99 18.23 21.38
N LYS A 257 6.52 17.95 22.59
CA LYS A 257 5.43 18.69 23.23
C LYS A 257 5.75 20.18 23.36
N ALA A 258 6.91 20.51 23.93
CA ALA A 258 7.34 21.89 24.14
C ALA A 258 7.55 22.66 22.82
N SER A 259 7.92 21.98 21.75
CA SER A 259 8.16 22.59 20.43
C SER A 259 6.89 22.88 19.64
N GLY A 260 5.72 22.55 20.17
CA GLY A 260 4.42 22.85 19.59
C GLY A 260 3.48 21.67 19.44
N GLY A 261 3.90 20.47 19.85
CA GLY A 261 3.06 19.28 19.81
C GLY A 261 1.78 19.43 20.63
N ASP A 262 1.90 19.93 21.86
CA ASP A 262 0.74 20.18 22.73
C ASP A 262 -0.22 21.23 22.14
N GLU A 263 0.33 22.29 21.53
CA GLU A 263 -0.47 23.32 20.87
C GLU A 263 -1.25 22.76 19.69
N ILE A 264 -0.60 21.97 18.84
CA ILE A 264 -1.25 21.28 17.69
C ILE A 264 -2.32 20.33 18.18
N THR A 265 -2.02 19.51 19.19
CA THR A 265 -2.98 18.56 19.77
C THR A 265 -4.22 19.28 20.26
N LYS A 266 -4.04 20.41 20.94
CA LYS A 266 -5.16 21.23 21.42
C LYS A 266 -5.95 21.86 20.27
N GLU A 267 -5.29 22.40 19.25
CA GLU A 267 -5.98 22.97 18.07
C GLU A 267 -6.84 21.92 17.37
N ILE A 268 -6.32 20.68 17.20
CA ILE A 268 -7.08 19.58 16.61
C ILE A 268 -8.27 19.20 17.49
N GLN A 269 -8.06 19.05 18.80
CA GLN A 269 -9.13 18.68 19.71
C GLN A 269 -10.25 19.73 19.71
N ASP A 270 -9.88 21.01 19.75
CA ASP A 270 -10.86 22.11 19.71
C ASP A 270 -11.69 22.06 18.40
N GLU A 271 -11.08 21.71 17.25
CA GLU A 271 -11.79 21.54 15.98
C GLU A 271 -12.73 20.33 15.95
N VAL A 272 -12.28 19.19 16.47
CA VAL A 272 -13.09 17.97 16.56
C VAL A 272 -14.29 18.19 17.49
N ASP A 273 -14.09 18.86 18.62
CA ASP A 273 -15.16 19.17 19.58
C ASP A 273 -16.22 20.12 18.98
N MET A 274 -15.82 21.01 18.05
CA MET A 274 -16.75 21.90 17.35
C MET A 274 -17.61 21.19 16.27
N GLN A 275 -17.20 20.00 15.83
CA GLN A 275 -17.92 19.23 14.80
C GLN A 275 -18.94 18.24 15.40
N GLN A 276 -18.91 18.01 16.71
CA GLN A 276 -19.85 17.20 17.47
C GLN A 276 -21.05 18.03 17.96
#